data_53cf1c5404710693ce9beb60b844ee01
#
_entry.id   53cf1c5404710693ce9beb60b844ee01
#
_cell.length_a   1.000
_cell.length_b   1.000
_cell.length_c   1.000
_cell.angle_alpha   90.00
_cell.angle_beta   90.00
_cell.angle_gamma   90.00
#
_symmetry.space_group_name_H-M   'P 1'
#
loop_
_entity.id
_entity.type
_entity.pdbx_description
1 polymer ?
#
loop_
_entity_poly.entity_id
_entity_poly.type
_entity_poly.pdbx_seq_one_letter_code
_entity_poly.pdbx_strand_id
1 'polypeptide(L)'
;IGFEYFEISHFFTQWGALHAPKVIASVNGRKKKIFGWDTDASSEEYIKFLRDFISCLLTHLKNLGIEKKCFFHISDEPNEKNLEGYNKAKKSISDLFDGYLVTDALSSIEFYKKGIVNFPIPSTDKVEDFINYGVKDLWTYYCCGQYLEVSNRYIAMPSYRNRIIGTHLYKYNIKGFLHWGYNFYYNQYSRKLINPFLITDGDFFAPSGDAYSVYPGDKGLPVKSLRLVIFNEALQDIRAFKKLESLTSYDYVMNIIENHGEITFKKYPRKTDYIIELRKIVNNEISKFSV
;
A
#
# COMPACT_ATOMS: atom_id res chain seq x y z
N ILE A 1 -13.86 1.05 -16.42
CA ILE A 1 -12.60 0.76 -15.74
C ILE A 1 -12.99 0.00 -14.49
N GLY A 2 -12.50 -1.23 -14.31
CA GLY A 2 -12.98 -2.15 -13.27
C GLY A 2 -12.33 -1.95 -11.90
N PHE A 3 -12.23 -0.71 -11.37
CA PHE A 3 -11.83 -0.47 -9.99
C PHE A 3 -12.99 -0.83 -9.05
N GLU A 4 -12.70 -1.62 -8.03
CA GLU A 4 -13.68 -2.01 -7.01
C GLU A 4 -13.58 -1.15 -5.76
N TYR A 5 -12.38 -0.66 -5.42
CA TYR A 5 -12.09 0.09 -4.21
C TYR A 5 -11.36 1.40 -4.53
N PHE A 6 -11.55 2.40 -3.67
CA PHE A 6 -10.99 3.73 -3.81
C PHE A 6 -10.31 4.14 -2.51
N GLU A 7 -9.08 4.57 -2.63
CA GLU A 7 -8.31 5.15 -1.53
C GLU A 7 -8.53 6.66 -1.49
N ILE A 8 -8.91 7.16 -0.32
CA ILE A 8 -9.01 8.60 -0.04
C ILE A 8 -7.75 9.01 0.72
N SER A 9 -7.03 9.97 0.17
CA SER A 9 -5.78 10.47 0.75
C SER A 9 -5.94 10.91 2.21
N HIS A 10 -4.85 10.82 2.98
CA HIS A 10 -4.80 11.19 4.39
C HIS A 10 -5.17 12.65 4.65
N PHE A 11 -5.84 12.88 5.76
CA PHE A 11 -6.37 14.20 6.16
C PHE A 11 -5.36 15.05 6.94
N PHE A 12 -4.34 14.44 7.51
CA PHE A 12 -3.25 15.11 8.22
C PHE A 12 -1.91 14.74 7.59
N THR A 13 -0.87 15.52 7.86
CA THR A 13 0.45 15.24 7.32
C THR A 13 1.00 13.90 7.79
N GLN A 14 1.88 13.29 7.00
CA GLN A 14 2.64 12.11 7.36
C GLN A 14 3.51 12.35 8.60
N TRP A 15 3.99 11.25 9.18
CA TRP A 15 4.90 11.18 10.32
C TRP A 15 4.35 11.78 11.62
N GLY A 16 3.03 11.71 11.82
CA GLY A 16 2.44 11.98 13.12
C GLY A 16 1.27 12.91 13.18
N ALA A 17 0.69 13.29 12.04
CA ALA A 17 -0.52 14.10 11.98
C ALA A 17 -0.40 15.45 12.71
N LEU A 18 0.75 16.12 12.61
CA LEU A 18 1.00 17.37 13.33
C LEU A 18 0.46 18.61 12.61
N HIS A 19 0.29 18.53 11.30
CA HIS A 19 -0.10 19.67 10.46
C HIS A 19 -1.16 19.28 9.44
N ALA A 20 -1.78 20.28 8.80
CA ALA A 20 -2.61 20.08 7.64
C ALA A 20 -1.74 19.74 6.40
N PRO A 21 -2.16 18.83 5.51
CA PRO A 21 -1.57 18.73 4.18
C PRO A 21 -1.84 20.02 3.37
N LYS A 22 -1.15 20.15 2.25
CA LYS A 22 -1.36 21.31 1.36
C LYS A 22 -2.74 21.24 0.71
N VAL A 23 -3.61 22.15 1.08
CA VAL A 23 -4.95 22.31 0.50
C VAL A 23 -4.99 23.54 -0.39
N ILE A 24 -5.32 23.33 -1.67
CA ILE A 24 -5.55 24.42 -2.64
C ILE A 24 -7.03 24.50 -2.95
N ALA A 25 -7.61 25.66 -2.75
CA ALA A 25 -9.03 25.91 -3.05
C ALA A 25 -9.20 27.11 -4.00
N SER A 26 -10.36 27.19 -4.66
CA SER A 26 -10.78 28.38 -5.39
C SER A 26 -11.43 29.35 -4.42
N VAL A 27 -10.81 30.48 -4.18
CA VAL A 27 -11.34 31.55 -3.32
C VAL A 27 -11.57 32.77 -4.20
N ASN A 28 -12.82 33.16 -4.36
CA ASN A 28 -13.21 34.28 -5.25
C ASN A 28 -12.67 34.10 -6.68
N GLY A 29 -12.78 32.89 -7.22
CA GLY A 29 -12.33 32.53 -8.57
C GLY A 29 -10.82 32.39 -8.75
N ARG A 30 -10.01 32.54 -7.68
CA ARG A 30 -8.55 32.39 -7.73
C ARG A 30 -8.09 31.20 -6.90
N LYS A 31 -7.17 30.39 -7.44
CA LYS A 31 -6.53 29.31 -6.70
C LYS A 31 -5.66 29.87 -5.58
N LYS A 32 -5.90 29.46 -4.35
CA LYS A 32 -5.11 29.82 -3.15
C LYS A 32 -4.79 28.58 -2.32
N LYS A 33 -3.58 28.55 -1.74
CA LYS A 33 -3.29 27.66 -0.61
C LYS A 33 -4.08 28.20 0.60
N ILE A 34 -4.98 27.37 1.16
CA ILE A 34 -5.79 27.74 2.34
C ILE A 34 -5.25 27.06 3.60
N PHE A 35 -4.64 25.86 3.48
CA PHE A 35 -3.97 25.16 4.56
C PHE A 35 -2.66 24.52 4.06
N GLY A 36 -1.79 24.15 4.96
CA GLY A 36 -0.51 23.49 4.66
C GLY A 36 0.26 23.16 5.93
N TRP A 37 1.54 22.80 5.77
CA TRP A 37 2.42 22.42 6.87
C TRP A 37 2.69 23.54 7.90
N ASP A 38 2.27 24.74 7.61
CA ASP A 38 2.22 25.90 8.49
C ASP A 38 0.93 25.99 9.32
N THR A 39 -0.01 25.08 9.11
CA THR A 39 -1.29 24.99 9.84
C THR A 39 -1.23 23.85 10.86
N ASP A 40 -1.45 24.14 12.13
CA ASP A 40 -1.55 23.12 13.18
C ASP A 40 -2.75 22.21 12.93
N ALA A 41 -2.51 20.89 13.03
CA ALA A 41 -3.53 19.86 12.84
C ALA A 41 -4.73 20.00 13.80
N SER A 42 -4.51 20.59 14.97
CA SER A 42 -5.54 20.78 16.01
C SER A 42 -6.20 22.16 15.99
N SER A 43 -5.88 23.02 15.01
CA SER A 43 -6.52 24.34 14.91
C SER A 43 -8.02 24.20 14.62
N GLU A 44 -8.82 25.01 15.31
CA GLU A 44 -10.28 24.99 15.17
C GLU A 44 -10.73 25.21 13.72
N GLU A 45 -10.05 26.12 13.02
CA GLU A 45 -10.34 26.44 11.63
C GLU A 45 -10.13 25.23 10.71
N TYR A 46 -9.01 24.49 10.88
CA TYR A 46 -8.73 23.31 10.08
C TYR A 46 -9.68 22.16 10.40
N ILE A 47 -9.95 21.91 11.67
CA ILE A 47 -10.91 20.86 12.08
C ILE A 47 -12.31 21.17 11.57
N LYS A 48 -12.75 22.42 11.65
CA LYS A 48 -14.04 22.84 11.08
C LYS A 48 -14.08 22.59 9.57
N PHE A 49 -13.02 22.99 8.84
CA PHE A 49 -12.91 22.72 7.41
C PHE A 49 -12.98 21.21 7.11
N LEU A 50 -12.24 20.38 7.84
CA LEU A 50 -12.26 18.91 7.64
C LEU A 50 -13.66 18.34 7.86
N ARG A 51 -14.35 18.74 8.92
CA ARG A 51 -15.70 18.26 9.22
C ARG A 51 -16.68 18.63 8.11
N ASP A 52 -16.64 19.86 7.62
CA ASP A 52 -17.48 20.31 6.52
C ASP A 52 -17.11 19.56 5.22
N PHE A 53 -15.84 19.46 4.89
CA PHE A 53 -15.34 18.76 3.69
C PHE A 53 -15.67 17.27 3.69
N ILE A 54 -15.38 16.56 4.77
CA ILE A 54 -15.63 15.12 4.89
C ILE A 54 -17.12 14.82 4.79
N SER A 55 -17.97 15.63 5.43
CA SER A 55 -19.44 15.49 5.35
C SER A 55 -19.94 15.63 3.92
N CYS A 56 -19.44 16.63 3.19
CA CYS A 56 -19.76 16.81 1.77
C CYS A 56 -19.22 15.65 0.91
N LEU A 57 -17.99 15.22 1.16
CA LEU A 57 -17.36 14.09 0.44
C LEU A 57 -18.16 12.80 0.64
N LEU A 58 -18.51 12.46 1.88
CA LEU A 58 -19.29 11.25 2.17
C LEU A 58 -20.67 11.29 1.52
N THR A 59 -21.32 12.45 1.52
CA THR A 59 -22.59 12.65 0.82
C THR A 59 -22.43 12.42 -0.68
N HIS A 60 -21.37 12.96 -1.29
CA HIS A 60 -21.08 12.76 -2.70
C HIS A 60 -20.81 11.27 -3.03
N LEU A 61 -19.97 10.60 -2.23
CA LEU A 61 -19.66 9.17 -2.41
C LEU A 61 -20.91 8.28 -2.26
N LYS A 62 -21.81 8.62 -1.32
CA LYS A 62 -23.12 7.95 -1.17
C LYS A 62 -23.98 8.12 -2.42
N ASN A 63 -24.06 9.34 -2.96
CA ASN A 63 -24.82 9.60 -4.18
C ASN A 63 -24.29 8.83 -5.40
N LEU A 64 -22.98 8.49 -5.40
CA LEU A 64 -22.36 7.65 -6.42
C LEU A 64 -22.49 6.14 -6.11
N GLY A 65 -22.96 5.75 -4.93
CA GLY A 65 -23.07 4.36 -4.51
C GLY A 65 -21.73 3.66 -4.27
N ILE A 66 -20.67 4.41 -3.95
CA ILE A 66 -19.30 3.88 -3.78
C ILE A 66 -18.72 4.13 -2.40
N GLU A 67 -19.44 4.74 -1.48
CA GLU A 67 -18.93 5.11 -0.16
C GLU A 67 -18.42 3.91 0.65
N LYS A 68 -19.02 2.73 0.50
CA LYS A 68 -18.58 1.49 1.16
C LYS A 68 -17.40 0.81 0.46
N LYS A 69 -17.03 1.31 -0.70
CA LYS A 69 -15.85 0.88 -1.44
C LYS A 69 -14.66 1.80 -1.21
N CYS A 70 -14.84 2.85 -0.42
CA CYS A 70 -13.78 3.79 -0.06
C CYS A 70 -13.15 3.39 1.27
N PHE A 71 -11.85 3.56 1.35
CA PHE A 71 -11.11 3.51 2.61
C PHE A 71 -10.34 4.82 2.80
N PHE A 72 -10.20 5.20 4.06
CA PHE A 72 -9.76 6.52 4.48
C PHE A 72 -8.49 6.42 5.31
N HIS A 73 -7.67 7.48 5.26
CA HIS A 73 -6.43 7.58 6.00
C HIS A 73 -6.44 8.83 6.91
N ILE A 74 -5.99 8.65 8.13
CA ILE A 74 -5.78 9.79 9.05
C ILE A 74 -4.45 10.46 8.72
N SER A 75 -3.37 9.67 8.68
CA SER A 75 -2.01 10.14 8.43
C SER A 75 -1.24 9.08 7.64
N ASP A 76 0.06 9.22 7.54
CA ASP A 76 0.94 8.28 6.89
C ASP A 76 2.18 8.07 7.75
N GLU A 77 2.60 6.80 7.89
CA GLU A 77 3.78 6.35 8.62
C GLU A 77 4.01 7.00 10.00
N PRO A 78 3.00 7.10 10.88
CA PRO A 78 3.22 7.58 12.23
C PRO A 78 4.11 6.59 13.00
N ASN A 79 4.93 7.11 13.91
CA ASN A 79 5.77 6.32 14.81
C ASN A 79 5.37 6.54 16.27
N GLU A 80 5.96 5.78 17.18
CA GLU A 80 5.58 5.81 18.60
C GLU A 80 5.73 7.20 19.26
N LYS A 81 6.67 8.02 18.81
CA LYS A 81 6.84 9.39 19.31
C LYS A 81 5.66 10.30 18.95
N ASN A 82 4.93 9.94 17.91
CA ASN A 82 3.78 10.70 17.41
C ASN A 82 2.41 10.12 17.85
N LEU A 83 2.42 9.06 18.65
CA LEU A 83 1.22 8.32 19.02
C LEU A 83 0.13 9.19 19.64
N GLU A 84 0.50 10.11 20.54
CA GLU A 84 -0.44 11.03 21.19
C GLU A 84 -1.01 12.04 20.19
N GLY A 85 -0.14 12.69 19.38
CA GLY A 85 -0.55 13.64 18.35
C GLY A 85 -1.47 13.00 17.31
N TYR A 86 -1.11 11.82 16.82
CA TYR A 86 -1.95 11.06 15.90
C TYR A 86 -3.32 10.72 16.52
N ASN A 87 -3.36 10.24 17.77
CA ASN A 87 -4.61 9.90 18.45
C ASN A 87 -5.50 11.13 18.64
N LYS A 88 -4.93 12.29 18.96
CA LYS A 88 -5.65 13.56 19.06
C LYS A 88 -6.26 13.96 17.70
N ALA A 89 -5.47 13.92 16.64
CA ALA A 89 -5.92 14.24 15.29
C ALA A 89 -7.03 13.27 14.84
N LYS A 90 -6.86 11.97 15.03
CA LYS A 90 -7.89 10.98 14.72
C LYS A 90 -9.19 11.26 15.46
N LYS A 91 -9.14 11.49 16.77
CA LYS A 91 -10.33 11.74 17.60
C LYS A 91 -11.13 12.96 17.15
N SER A 92 -10.49 13.97 16.56
CA SER A 92 -11.18 15.20 16.12
C SER A 92 -12.16 15.00 14.96
N ILE A 93 -12.03 13.87 14.22
CA ILE A 93 -12.86 13.58 13.04
C ILE A 93 -13.39 12.13 13.01
N SER A 94 -13.07 11.29 14.01
CA SER A 94 -13.39 9.85 13.98
C SER A 94 -14.91 9.56 13.95
N ASP A 95 -15.71 10.41 14.54
CA ASP A 95 -17.18 10.30 14.53
C ASP A 95 -17.78 10.39 13.11
N LEU A 96 -17.06 11.02 12.17
CA LEU A 96 -17.49 11.12 10.78
C LEU A 96 -17.32 9.80 10.00
N PHE A 97 -16.48 8.90 10.50
CA PHE A 97 -16.13 7.66 9.82
C PHE A 97 -16.79 6.42 10.44
N ASP A 98 -17.85 6.61 11.21
CA ASP A 98 -18.56 5.48 11.79
C ASP A 98 -19.13 4.56 10.69
N GLY A 99 -18.75 3.28 10.75
CA GLY A 99 -19.09 2.29 9.72
C GLY A 99 -18.28 2.38 8.41
N TYR A 100 -17.20 3.16 8.36
CA TYR A 100 -16.25 3.21 7.24
C TYR A 100 -14.91 2.58 7.61
N LEU A 101 -14.19 2.07 6.61
CA LEU A 101 -12.85 1.55 6.79
C LEU A 101 -11.85 2.70 6.87
N VAL A 102 -11.22 2.84 8.04
CA VAL A 102 -10.10 3.76 8.27
C VAL A 102 -8.86 2.94 8.53
N THR A 103 -7.82 3.17 7.74
CA THR A 103 -6.56 2.45 7.77
C THR A 103 -5.40 3.41 7.59
N ASP A 104 -4.22 3.04 8.07
CA ASP A 104 -3.00 3.81 7.81
C ASP A 104 -1.81 2.89 7.61
N ALA A 105 -0.90 3.30 6.72
CA ALA A 105 0.43 2.72 6.60
C ALA A 105 1.20 3.03 7.88
N LEU A 106 1.61 2.01 8.64
CA LEU A 106 2.35 2.18 9.88
C LEU A 106 3.07 0.88 10.29
N SER A 107 4.21 1.00 10.94
CA SER A 107 5.08 -0.13 11.24
C SER A 107 5.25 -0.41 12.73
N SER A 108 4.66 0.40 13.62
CA SER A 108 4.63 0.12 15.06
C SER A 108 3.33 -0.57 15.46
N ILE A 109 3.46 -1.79 15.99
CA ILE A 109 2.32 -2.57 16.47
C ILE A 109 1.62 -1.93 17.69
N GLU A 110 2.27 -0.99 18.37
CA GLU A 110 1.71 -0.33 19.55
C GLU A 110 0.43 0.47 19.23
N PHE A 111 0.30 0.99 18.01
CA PHE A 111 -0.94 1.64 17.57
C PHE A 111 -2.12 0.65 17.54
N TYR A 112 -1.88 -0.58 17.13
CA TYR A 112 -2.90 -1.63 17.13
C TYR A 112 -3.21 -2.12 18.55
N LYS A 113 -2.18 -2.43 19.34
CA LYS A 113 -2.35 -2.92 20.73
C LYS A 113 -3.13 -1.94 21.61
N LYS A 114 -2.96 -0.64 21.37
CA LYS A 114 -3.69 0.43 22.09
C LYS A 114 -5.06 0.76 21.49
N GLY A 115 -5.50 0.04 20.46
CA GLY A 115 -6.78 0.28 19.79
C GLY A 115 -6.86 1.61 19.04
N ILE A 116 -5.71 2.24 18.76
CA ILE A 116 -5.65 3.52 18.04
C ILE A 116 -5.87 3.31 16.55
N VAL A 117 -5.31 2.26 15.96
CA VAL A 117 -5.54 1.87 14.57
C VAL A 117 -6.02 0.43 14.52
N ASN A 118 -7.23 0.21 14.00
CA ASN A 118 -7.85 -1.12 13.95
C ASN A 118 -7.46 -1.91 12.69
N PHE A 119 -7.11 -1.22 11.61
CA PHE A 119 -6.71 -1.81 10.33
C PHE A 119 -5.34 -1.27 9.91
N PRO A 120 -4.25 -1.76 10.54
CA PRO A 120 -2.90 -1.32 10.22
C PRO A 120 -2.43 -1.94 8.90
N ILE A 121 -1.65 -1.17 8.14
CA ILE A 121 -0.92 -1.65 6.97
C ILE A 121 0.58 -1.56 7.28
N PRO A 122 1.20 -2.59 7.90
CA PRO A 122 2.63 -2.58 8.20
C PRO A 122 3.49 -2.78 6.97
N SER A 123 4.71 -2.24 7.00
CA SER A 123 5.73 -2.52 5.99
C SER A 123 6.19 -3.98 6.03
N THR A 124 6.64 -4.50 4.88
CA THR A 124 7.06 -5.91 4.73
C THR A 124 8.19 -6.34 5.68
N ASP A 125 9.00 -5.41 6.16
CA ASP A 125 10.05 -5.68 7.17
C ASP A 125 9.53 -5.72 8.62
N LYS A 126 8.26 -5.31 8.84
CA LYS A 126 7.60 -5.25 10.16
C LYS A 126 6.32 -6.09 10.25
N VAL A 127 5.82 -6.58 9.13
CA VAL A 127 4.52 -7.29 9.08
C VAL A 127 4.48 -8.55 9.95
N GLU A 128 5.63 -9.21 10.14
CA GLU A 128 5.72 -10.43 10.97
C GLU A 128 5.35 -10.17 12.44
N ASP A 129 5.62 -8.98 12.98
CA ASP A 129 5.21 -8.60 14.34
C ASP A 129 3.69 -8.60 14.47
N PHE A 130 2.97 -8.15 13.45
CA PHE A 130 1.50 -8.13 13.41
C PHE A 130 0.91 -9.52 13.18
N ILE A 131 1.53 -10.33 12.33
CA ILE A 131 1.16 -11.74 12.11
C ILE A 131 1.28 -12.52 13.41
N ASN A 132 2.42 -12.42 14.09
CA ASN A 132 2.70 -13.11 15.35
C ASN A 132 1.78 -12.67 16.47
N TYR A 133 1.33 -11.42 16.48
CA TYR A 133 0.33 -10.92 17.42
C TYR A 133 -1.08 -11.42 17.10
N GLY A 134 -1.32 -11.96 15.90
CA GLY A 134 -2.62 -12.50 15.47
C GLY A 134 -3.56 -11.49 14.85
N VAL A 135 -3.06 -10.38 14.32
CA VAL A 135 -3.87 -9.40 13.58
C VAL A 135 -4.46 -10.05 12.35
N LYS A 136 -5.77 -9.91 12.16
CA LYS A 136 -6.51 -10.50 11.04
C LYS A 136 -6.64 -9.50 9.87
N ASP A 137 -6.91 -10.06 8.69
CA ASP A 137 -7.16 -9.29 7.47
C ASP A 137 -6.09 -8.25 7.13
N LEU A 138 -4.83 -8.59 7.46
CA LEU A 138 -3.67 -7.72 7.25
C LEU A 138 -3.50 -7.34 5.78
N TRP A 139 -3.15 -6.09 5.58
CA TRP A 139 -2.47 -5.61 4.39
C TRP A 139 -1.00 -5.38 4.70
N THR A 140 -0.18 -5.19 3.68
CA THR A 140 1.22 -4.82 3.83
C THR A 140 1.67 -3.92 2.69
N TYR A 141 2.79 -3.24 2.86
CA TYR A 141 3.40 -2.42 1.82
C TYR A 141 4.91 -2.54 1.83
N TYR A 142 5.53 -2.11 0.77
CA TYR A 142 6.94 -1.70 0.73
C TYR A 142 7.06 -0.36 0.02
N CYS A 143 8.11 0.38 0.35
CA CYS A 143 8.50 1.62 -0.32
C CYS A 143 10.03 1.78 -0.28
N CYS A 144 10.51 3.00 -0.28
CA CYS A 144 11.95 3.32 -0.31
C CYS A 144 12.78 2.75 0.85
N GLY A 145 12.18 2.39 1.98
CA GLY A 145 12.89 1.84 3.15
C GLY A 145 13.07 0.32 3.15
N GLN A 146 12.29 -0.42 2.38
CA GLN A 146 12.26 -1.89 2.39
C GLN A 146 13.10 -2.46 1.25
N TYR A 147 14.39 -2.75 1.47
CA TYR A 147 15.28 -3.18 0.37
C TYR A 147 16.32 -4.27 0.72
N LEU A 148 16.77 -4.37 1.97
CA LEU A 148 17.88 -5.29 2.31
C LEU A 148 17.42 -6.75 2.32
N GLU A 149 16.66 -7.13 3.32
CA GLU A 149 16.24 -8.51 3.54
C GLU A 149 14.93 -8.83 2.80
N VAL A 150 14.00 -7.88 2.77
CA VAL A 150 12.66 -8.06 2.22
C VAL A 150 12.60 -7.87 0.71
N SER A 151 11.53 -8.34 0.10
CA SER A 151 11.22 -8.14 -1.32
C SER A 151 10.93 -6.67 -1.63
N ASN A 152 11.26 -6.25 -2.84
CA ASN A 152 10.88 -4.96 -3.42
C ASN A 152 11.02 -4.99 -4.94
N ARG A 153 10.70 -3.88 -5.62
CA ARG A 153 10.65 -3.77 -7.09
C ARG A 153 11.52 -2.67 -7.68
N TYR A 154 12.65 -2.30 -7.05
CA TYR A 154 13.55 -1.29 -7.62
C TYR A 154 14.17 -1.75 -8.95
N ILE A 155 14.58 -0.80 -9.78
CA ILE A 155 15.27 -1.11 -11.06
C ILE A 155 16.53 -1.95 -10.83
N ALA A 156 17.28 -1.68 -9.77
CA ALA A 156 18.50 -2.40 -9.43
C ALA A 156 18.26 -3.80 -8.84
N MET A 157 17.01 -4.18 -8.54
CA MET A 157 16.71 -5.46 -7.93
C MET A 157 16.41 -6.53 -8.99
N PRO A 158 16.91 -7.76 -8.81
CA PRO A 158 16.53 -8.88 -9.66
C PRO A 158 15.02 -9.16 -9.59
N SER A 159 14.44 -9.54 -10.72
CA SER A 159 12.99 -9.76 -10.88
C SER A 159 12.39 -10.75 -9.88
N TYR A 160 13.15 -11.75 -9.44
CA TYR A 160 12.67 -12.70 -8.43
C TYR A 160 12.35 -12.04 -7.08
N ARG A 161 13.04 -10.94 -6.71
CA ARG A 161 12.75 -10.18 -5.50
C ARG A 161 11.43 -9.41 -5.56
N ASN A 162 10.99 -9.09 -6.75
CA ASN A 162 9.66 -8.51 -6.97
C ASN A 162 8.59 -9.62 -6.98
N ARG A 163 8.83 -10.73 -7.70
CA ARG A 163 7.84 -11.80 -7.89
C ARG A 163 7.52 -12.58 -6.62
N ILE A 164 8.51 -12.79 -5.74
CA ILE A 164 8.32 -13.55 -4.49
C ILE A 164 7.22 -13.01 -3.58
N ILE A 165 6.86 -11.72 -3.71
CA ILE A 165 5.80 -11.11 -2.92
C ILE A 165 4.48 -11.89 -3.05
N GLY A 166 4.19 -12.47 -4.21
CA GLY A 166 3.00 -13.30 -4.40
C GLY A 166 2.96 -14.51 -3.45
N THR A 167 4.10 -15.18 -3.27
CA THR A 167 4.21 -16.30 -2.32
C THR A 167 4.06 -15.83 -0.88
N HIS A 168 4.66 -14.70 -0.52
CA HIS A 168 4.49 -14.11 0.82
C HIS A 168 3.02 -13.78 1.12
N LEU A 169 2.35 -13.08 0.19
CA LEU A 169 0.95 -12.69 0.37
C LEU A 169 0.03 -13.90 0.51
N TYR A 170 0.25 -14.96 -0.26
CA TYR A 170 -0.50 -16.20 -0.15
C TYR A 170 -0.23 -16.93 1.17
N LYS A 171 1.04 -17.21 1.48
CA LYS A 171 1.45 -17.94 2.67
C LYS A 171 0.90 -17.33 3.95
N TYR A 172 0.97 -16.02 4.10
CA TYR A 172 0.53 -15.30 5.29
C TYR A 172 -0.91 -14.79 5.23
N ASN A 173 -1.66 -15.21 4.20
CA ASN A 173 -3.05 -14.82 3.99
C ASN A 173 -3.26 -13.29 4.03
N ILE A 174 -2.30 -12.54 3.48
CA ILE A 174 -2.38 -11.08 3.40
C ILE A 174 -3.46 -10.67 2.40
N LYS A 175 -4.37 -9.81 2.82
CA LYS A 175 -5.57 -9.45 2.05
C LYS A 175 -5.36 -8.30 1.07
N GLY A 176 -4.40 -7.44 1.32
CA GLY A 176 -4.11 -6.30 0.46
C GLY A 176 -2.64 -5.93 0.42
N PHE A 177 -2.26 -5.27 -0.66
CA PHE A 177 -0.93 -4.76 -0.85
C PHE A 177 -1.00 -3.30 -1.28
N LEU A 178 -0.36 -2.42 -0.51
CA LEU A 178 -0.29 -0.99 -0.76
C LEU A 178 1.05 -0.61 -1.37
N HIS A 179 1.05 0.37 -2.26
CA HIS A 179 2.26 1.04 -2.71
C HIS A 179 1.95 2.48 -3.10
N TRP A 180 2.74 3.43 -2.59
CA TRP A 180 2.54 4.86 -2.78
C TRP A 180 2.74 5.33 -4.23
N GLY A 181 3.67 4.71 -4.96
CA GLY A 181 4.12 5.15 -6.28
C GLY A 181 3.67 4.22 -7.41
N TYR A 182 2.75 4.67 -8.27
CA TYR A 182 2.37 3.96 -9.49
C TYR A 182 2.78 4.73 -10.75
N ASN A 183 2.54 6.03 -10.77
CA ASN A 183 2.84 6.96 -11.87
C ASN A 183 3.21 8.37 -11.34
N PHE A 184 3.95 8.41 -10.25
CA PHE A 184 4.39 9.66 -9.63
C PHE A 184 5.63 10.19 -10.37
N TYR A 185 5.42 11.17 -11.26
CA TYR A 185 6.46 11.77 -12.11
C TYR A 185 6.90 13.15 -11.60
N TYR A 186 7.11 13.25 -10.29
CA TYR A 186 7.58 14.49 -9.65
C TYR A 186 8.78 14.19 -8.75
N ASN A 187 9.53 15.24 -8.45
CA ASN A 187 10.49 15.19 -7.36
C ASN A 187 9.79 15.32 -6.00
N GLN A 188 10.55 15.28 -4.93
CA GLN A 188 10.03 15.39 -3.55
C GLN A 188 9.13 16.61 -3.38
N TYR A 189 8.01 16.44 -2.67
CA TYR A 189 6.97 17.43 -2.45
C TYR A 189 6.27 17.94 -3.71
N SER A 190 6.37 17.21 -4.82
CA SER A 190 5.75 17.57 -6.12
C SER A 190 6.14 18.97 -6.62
N ARG A 191 7.36 19.40 -6.36
CA ARG A 191 7.83 20.76 -6.70
C ARG A 191 8.16 20.91 -8.18
N LYS A 192 8.62 19.82 -8.83
CA LYS A 192 9.07 19.80 -10.21
C LYS A 192 8.61 18.52 -10.89
N LEU A 193 8.04 18.64 -12.08
CA LEU A 193 7.77 17.51 -12.96
C LEU A 193 9.11 16.97 -13.49
N ILE A 194 9.29 15.65 -13.46
CA ILE A 194 10.47 14.97 -13.99
C ILE A 194 10.14 14.16 -15.23
N ASN A 195 11.15 13.91 -16.08
CA ASN A 195 11.04 12.91 -17.13
C ASN A 195 11.48 11.54 -16.57
N PRO A 196 10.56 10.59 -16.35
CA PRO A 196 10.87 9.29 -15.72
C PRO A 196 11.79 8.40 -16.58
N PHE A 197 11.95 8.70 -17.86
CA PHE A 197 12.90 8.00 -18.75
C PHE A 197 14.36 8.43 -18.51
N LEU A 198 14.57 9.62 -17.95
CA LEU A 198 15.90 10.20 -17.69
C LEU A 198 16.24 10.24 -16.20
N ILE A 199 15.24 10.47 -15.35
CA ILE A 199 15.38 10.63 -13.90
C ILE A 199 14.58 9.51 -13.24
N THR A 200 15.27 8.45 -12.84
CA THR A 200 14.63 7.22 -12.35
C THR A 200 14.41 7.17 -10.85
N ASP A 201 15.03 8.08 -10.11
CA ASP A 201 15.08 8.17 -8.64
C ASP A 201 14.28 9.35 -8.07
N GLY A 202 13.43 9.97 -8.88
CA GLY A 202 12.65 11.12 -8.45
C GLY A 202 13.48 12.38 -8.18
N ASP A 203 14.63 12.54 -8.81
CA ASP A 203 15.57 13.65 -8.59
C ASP A 203 16.15 13.57 -7.14
N PHE A 204 16.78 12.44 -6.82
CA PHE A 204 17.38 12.08 -5.52
C PHE A 204 16.37 11.90 -4.36
N PHE A 205 15.12 11.66 -4.68
CA PHE A 205 14.05 11.52 -3.68
C PHE A 205 13.83 10.07 -3.22
N ALA A 206 13.88 9.11 -4.13
CA ALA A 206 13.56 7.71 -3.86
C ALA A 206 14.49 6.75 -4.63
N PRO A 207 14.62 5.48 -4.22
CA PRO A 207 15.35 4.49 -5.01
C PRO A 207 14.80 4.38 -6.43
N SER A 208 15.69 4.16 -7.39
CA SER A 208 15.33 4.12 -8.82
C SER A 208 14.17 3.16 -9.10
N GLY A 209 13.09 3.67 -9.63
CA GLY A 209 11.88 2.96 -10.00
C GLY A 209 10.83 2.78 -8.89
N ASP A 210 11.07 3.27 -7.67
CA ASP A 210 10.10 3.17 -6.60
C ASP A 210 8.85 4.03 -6.87
N ALA A 211 9.04 5.26 -7.36
CA ALA A 211 7.96 6.22 -7.57
C ALA A 211 6.98 5.85 -8.70
N TYR A 212 7.33 4.92 -9.58
CA TYR A 212 6.46 4.57 -10.71
C TYR A 212 6.70 3.15 -11.25
N SER A 213 5.62 2.52 -11.70
CA SER A 213 5.62 1.20 -12.35
C SER A 213 5.22 1.28 -13.81
N VAL A 214 4.69 2.41 -14.25
CA VAL A 214 4.36 2.73 -15.65
C VAL A 214 5.09 3.99 -16.07
N TYR A 215 5.30 4.14 -17.36
CA TYR A 215 5.88 5.32 -17.97
C TYR A 215 4.84 6.04 -18.81
N PRO A 216 4.93 7.36 -18.98
CA PRO A 216 4.05 8.08 -19.87
C PRO A 216 4.37 7.70 -21.33
N GLY A 217 3.37 7.23 -22.05
CA GLY A 217 3.49 6.91 -23.48
C GLY A 217 2.74 7.91 -24.34
N ASP A 218 2.79 7.67 -25.64
CA ASP A 218 2.12 8.52 -26.64
C ASP A 218 0.61 8.51 -26.45
N LYS A 219 -0.03 9.65 -26.70
CA LYS A 219 -1.49 9.83 -26.66
C LYS A 219 -2.13 9.43 -25.32
N GLY A 220 -1.37 9.55 -24.22
CA GLY A 220 -1.86 9.20 -22.87
C GLY A 220 -1.92 7.71 -22.59
N LEU A 221 -1.38 6.85 -23.43
CA LEU A 221 -1.29 5.41 -23.19
C LEU A 221 -0.10 5.10 -22.26
N PRO A 222 -0.26 4.23 -21.24
CA PRO A 222 0.84 3.88 -20.35
C PRO A 222 1.80 2.89 -21.03
N VAL A 223 3.10 3.10 -20.85
CA VAL A 223 4.13 2.11 -21.16
C VAL A 223 4.44 1.30 -19.90
N LYS A 224 4.22 -0.01 -19.96
CA LYS A 224 4.44 -0.91 -18.84
C LYS A 224 5.94 -1.09 -18.57
N SER A 225 6.37 -0.96 -17.33
CA SER A 225 7.71 -1.39 -16.94
C SER A 225 7.79 -2.91 -16.77
N LEU A 226 9.00 -3.47 -16.88
CA LEU A 226 9.24 -4.87 -16.53
C LEU A 226 8.81 -5.16 -15.07
N ARG A 227 9.00 -4.20 -14.17
CA ARG A 227 8.58 -4.34 -12.76
C ARG A 227 7.08 -4.55 -12.60
N LEU A 228 6.26 -3.86 -13.38
CA LEU A 228 4.80 -4.05 -13.39
C LEU A 228 4.44 -5.43 -13.95
N VAL A 229 5.08 -5.87 -15.02
CA VAL A 229 4.85 -7.21 -15.60
C VAL A 229 5.21 -8.30 -14.60
N ILE A 230 6.35 -8.20 -13.93
CA ILE A 230 6.79 -9.16 -12.92
C ILE A 230 5.86 -9.14 -11.68
N PHE A 231 5.37 -7.98 -11.27
CA PHE A 231 4.38 -7.90 -10.20
C PHE A 231 3.06 -8.57 -10.59
N ASN A 232 2.64 -8.44 -11.85
CA ASN A 232 1.47 -9.18 -12.35
C ASN A 232 1.73 -10.70 -12.31
N GLU A 233 2.95 -11.18 -12.62
CA GLU A 233 3.30 -12.60 -12.44
C GLU A 233 3.17 -13.06 -10.99
N ALA A 234 3.54 -12.22 -10.01
CA ALA A 234 3.31 -12.50 -8.59
C ALA A 234 1.82 -12.70 -8.27
N LEU A 235 0.94 -11.87 -8.87
CA LEU A 235 -0.51 -12.03 -8.72
C LEU A 235 -1.03 -13.30 -9.40
N GLN A 236 -0.43 -13.70 -10.54
CA GLN A 236 -0.76 -14.98 -11.18
C GLN A 236 -0.30 -16.17 -10.32
N ASP A 237 0.81 -16.05 -9.59
CA ASP A 237 1.24 -17.10 -8.64
C ASP A 237 0.21 -17.26 -7.52
N ILE A 238 -0.31 -16.17 -6.94
CA ILE A 238 -1.41 -16.23 -5.95
C ILE A 238 -2.64 -16.94 -6.53
N ARG A 239 -3.02 -16.61 -7.77
CA ARG A 239 -4.17 -17.26 -8.43
C ARG A 239 -3.95 -18.76 -8.62
N ALA A 240 -2.74 -19.17 -8.97
CA ALA A 240 -2.40 -20.57 -9.11
C ALA A 240 -2.42 -21.31 -7.76
N PHE A 241 -1.87 -20.72 -6.70
CA PHE A 241 -1.97 -21.27 -5.35
C PHE A 241 -3.42 -21.44 -4.91
N LYS A 242 -4.24 -20.40 -5.08
CA LYS A 242 -5.69 -20.45 -4.77
C LYS A 242 -6.45 -21.47 -5.61
N LYS A 243 -6.09 -21.62 -6.88
CA LYS A 243 -6.68 -22.67 -7.74
C LYS A 243 -6.35 -24.05 -7.22
N LEU A 244 -5.07 -24.31 -6.88
CA LEU A 244 -4.68 -25.58 -6.31
C LEU A 244 -5.32 -25.84 -4.95
N GLU A 245 -5.40 -24.81 -4.08
CA GLU A 245 -6.11 -24.86 -2.81
C GLU A 245 -7.57 -25.26 -2.98
N SER A 246 -8.26 -24.72 -3.99
CA SER A 246 -9.66 -25.08 -4.27
C SER A 246 -9.86 -26.50 -4.77
N LEU A 247 -8.84 -27.15 -5.29
CA LEU A 247 -8.84 -28.54 -5.76
C LEU A 247 -8.37 -29.52 -4.68
N THR A 248 -7.67 -29.03 -3.66
CA THR A 248 -7.04 -29.83 -2.62
C THR A 248 -7.34 -29.26 -1.23
N SER A 249 -6.34 -28.57 -0.62
CA SER A 249 -6.48 -27.81 0.63
C SER A 249 -5.38 -26.76 0.75
N TYR A 250 -5.58 -25.79 1.66
CA TYR A 250 -4.53 -24.83 2.02
C TYR A 250 -3.26 -25.53 2.50
N ASP A 251 -3.38 -26.53 3.39
CA ASP A 251 -2.25 -27.28 3.94
C ASP A 251 -1.44 -28.02 2.84
N TYR A 252 -2.14 -28.53 1.82
CA TYR A 252 -1.48 -29.17 0.68
C TYR A 252 -0.58 -28.18 -0.08
N VAL A 253 -1.09 -27.00 -0.36
CA VAL A 253 -0.31 -25.95 -1.04
C VAL A 253 0.83 -25.45 -0.17
N MET A 254 0.58 -25.28 1.13
CA MET A 254 1.62 -24.88 2.07
C MET A 254 2.76 -25.89 2.17
N ASN A 255 2.46 -27.20 2.19
CA ASN A 255 3.47 -28.25 2.16
C ASN A 255 4.35 -28.16 0.90
N ILE A 256 3.77 -27.85 -0.26
CA ILE A 256 4.55 -27.66 -1.49
C ILE A 256 5.50 -26.46 -1.35
N ILE A 257 4.99 -25.31 -0.87
CA ILE A 257 5.79 -24.11 -0.71
C ILE A 257 6.94 -24.34 0.28
N GLU A 258 6.67 -24.92 1.44
CA GLU A 258 7.63 -25.10 2.52
C GLU A 258 8.67 -26.19 2.22
N ASN A 259 8.28 -27.27 1.55
CA ASN A 259 9.21 -28.30 1.10
C ASN A 259 10.14 -27.81 -0.02
N HIS A 260 9.71 -26.78 -0.77
CA HIS A 260 10.53 -26.20 -1.83
C HIS A 260 11.54 -25.17 -1.31
N GLY A 261 11.34 -24.60 -0.12
CA GLY A 261 12.27 -23.69 0.55
C GLY A 261 11.64 -22.92 1.70
N GLU A 262 12.48 -22.46 2.60
CA GLU A 262 12.06 -21.60 3.70
C GLU A 262 11.61 -20.24 3.17
N ILE A 263 10.39 -19.85 3.51
CA ILE A 263 9.77 -18.58 3.09
C ILE A 263 9.28 -17.81 4.32
N THR A 264 9.95 -16.71 4.62
CA THR A 264 9.44 -15.62 5.47
C THR A 264 9.61 -14.30 4.71
N PHE A 265 9.07 -13.20 5.23
CA PHE A 265 9.27 -11.89 4.58
C PHE A 265 10.74 -11.50 4.46
N LYS A 266 11.57 -11.90 5.43
CA LYS A 266 13.01 -11.58 5.46
C LYS A 266 13.89 -12.68 4.88
N LYS A 267 13.46 -13.95 4.95
CA LYS A 267 14.23 -15.10 4.50
C LYS A 267 13.47 -15.86 3.44
N TYR A 268 14.04 -15.92 2.25
CA TYR A 268 13.51 -16.65 1.09
C TYR A 268 14.62 -16.96 0.10
N PRO A 269 14.50 -18.00 -0.76
CA PRO A 269 15.48 -18.29 -1.78
C PRO A 269 15.63 -17.15 -2.79
N ARG A 270 16.84 -16.60 -2.91
CA ARG A 270 17.14 -15.48 -3.80
C ARG A 270 17.65 -15.95 -5.16
N LYS A 271 16.82 -16.77 -5.84
CA LYS A 271 17.15 -17.40 -7.12
C LYS A 271 15.94 -17.38 -8.05
N THR A 272 16.16 -17.10 -9.32
CA THR A 272 15.12 -17.13 -10.35
C THR A 272 14.52 -18.54 -10.49
N ASP A 273 15.37 -19.57 -10.52
CA ASP A 273 14.95 -20.96 -10.71
C ASP A 273 13.97 -21.42 -9.64
N TYR A 274 14.16 -20.98 -8.39
CA TYR A 274 13.24 -21.29 -7.30
C TYR A 274 11.78 -20.97 -7.65
N ILE A 275 11.52 -19.75 -8.11
CA ILE A 275 10.16 -19.29 -8.40
C ILE A 275 9.58 -20.02 -9.63
N ILE A 276 10.41 -20.24 -10.64
CA ILE A 276 10.00 -20.94 -11.86
C ILE A 276 9.66 -22.40 -11.55
N GLU A 277 10.49 -23.08 -10.77
CA GLU A 277 10.27 -24.47 -10.37
C GLU A 277 9.04 -24.61 -9.48
N LEU A 278 8.89 -23.75 -8.46
CA LEU A 278 7.67 -23.72 -7.61
C LEU A 278 6.40 -23.60 -8.48
N ARG A 279 6.41 -22.67 -9.45
CA ARG A 279 5.27 -22.50 -10.35
C ARG A 279 5.02 -23.72 -11.23
N LYS A 280 6.07 -24.39 -11.72
CA LYS A 280 5.93 -25.65 -12.47
C LYS A 280 5.31 -26.76 -11.62
N ILE A 281 5.77 -26.92 -10.39
CA ILE A 281 5.20 -27.88 -9.44
C ILE A 281 3.71 -27.61 -9.25
N VAL A 282 3.34 -26.38 -8.93
CA VAL A 282 1.93 -25.98 -8.71
C VAL A 282 1.07 -26.24 -9.95
N ASN A 283 1.55 -25.88 -11.14
CA ASN A 283 0.82 -26.12 -12.38
C ASN A 283 0.62 -27.63 -12.66
N ASN A 284 1.64 -28.46 -12.40
CA ASN A 284 1.56 -29.91 -12.55
C ASN A 284 0.51 -30.49 -11.58
N GLU A 285 0.50 -30.03 -10.32
CA GLU A 285 -0.51 -30.48 -9.35
C GLU A 285 -1.92 -30.04 -9.75
N ILE A 286 -2.10 -28.80 -10.20
CA ILE A 286 -3.40 -28.36 -10.75
C ILE A 286 -3.86 -29.29 -11.88
N SER A 287 -2.96 -29.65 -12.79
CA SER A 287 -3.30 -30.56 -13.91
C SER A 287 -3.72 -31.94 -13.45
N LYS A 288 -3.12 -32.49 -12.39
CA LYS A 288 -3.48 -33.80 -11.81
C LYS A 288 -4.88 -33.82 -11.18
N PHE A 289 -5.28 -32.70 -10.55
CA PHE A 289 -6.54 -32.59 -9.82
C PHE A 289 -7.67 -31.94 -10.63
N SER A 290 -7.42 -31.52 -11.87
CA SER A 290 -8.42 -30.89 -12.75
C SER A 290 -9.12 -31.87 -13.71
N VAL A 291 -8.96 -33.18 -13.50
CA VAL A 291 -9.54 -34.26 -14.34
C VAL A 291 -10.99 -34.52 -13.95
#